data_4bd00a8d5d49d317c019d71f4285a1c8
#
_entry.id   4bd00a8d5d49d317c019d71f4285a1c8
#
_cell.length_a   1.000
_cell.length_b   1.000
_cell.length_c   1.000
_cell.angle_alpha   90.00
_cell.angle_beta   90.00
_cell.angle_gamma   90.00
#
_symmetry.space_group_name_H-M   'P 1'
#
loop_
_entity.id
_entity.type
_entity.pdbx_description
1 polymer ?
#
loop_
_entity_poly.entity_id
_entity_poly.type
_entity_poly.pdbx_seq_one_letter_code
_entity_poly.pdbx_strand_id
1 'polypeptide(L)'
;LEKWKGHPSITDLMDRFGKLQTYTKKKFKKKPKYDLIELHDIDVKEDPVRPELTLEFRQKNGRKIYGLKDEEGDIAAIMCFAFTHNVPKTVEELDALSYDAWMQSTHRAGIQGDIAIAYTVWAKKRGGGKAIVNEVYKMIKESHHLNRLVTLSPLTDMARKFHIRNGAKELQVNEETQNFEYDITLEDWEKALDKAKRFFKIK
;
A
#
# COMPACT_ATOMS: atom_id res chain seq x y z
N LEU A 1 14.55 -3.83 66.92
CA LEU A 1 15.29 -4.13 65.66
C LEU A 1 14.39 -4.92 64.76
N GLU A 2 13.53 -4.24 63.96
CA GLU A 2 12.69 -4.85 62.95
C GLU A 2 13.55 -5.19 61.74
N LYS A 3 13.53 -6.49 61.38
CA LYS A 3 14.22 -7.03 60.20
C LYS A 3 13.51 -6.51 58.94
N TRP A 4 14.25 -5.76 58.11
CA TRP A 4 13.89 -5.44 56.74
C TRP A 4 13.71 -6.73 55.92
N LYS A 5 12.50 -7.21 55.80
CA LYS A 5 12.12 -8.29 54.92
C LYS A 5 11.51 -7.65 53.66
N GLY A 6 12.18 -7.80 52.51
CA GLY A 6 11.50 -7.58 51.25
C GLY A 6 12.24 -6.86 50.12
N HIS A 7 13.54 -6.65 50.19
CA HIS A 7 14.25 -6.19 48.98
C HIS A 7 14.71 -7.39 48.14
N PRO A 8 14.40 -7.35 46.82
CA PRO A 8 14.94 -8.37 45.91
C PRO A 8 16.48 -8.39 45.97
N SER A 9 17.05 -9.57 45.94
CA SER A 9 18.52 -9.72 45.92
C SER A 9 19.09 -9.05 44.65
N ILE A 10 20.38 -8.66 44.72
CA ILE A 10 21.09 -8.13 43.53
C ILE A 10 21.01 -9.12 42.39
N THR A 11 21.02 -10.43 42.69
CA THR A 11 20.87 -11.51 41.71
C THR A 11 19.49 -11.49 41.03
N ASP A 12 18.41 -11.23 41.78
CA ASP A 12 17.04 -11.13 41.19
C ASP A 12 16.90 -9.88 40.31
N LEU A 13 17.58 -8.80 40.67
CA LEU A 13 17.65 -7.59 39.84
C LEU A 13 18.43 -7.85 38.54
N MET A 14 19.58 -8.51 38.62
CA MET A 14 20.41 -8.86 37.46
C MET A 14 19.68 -9.80 36.49
N ASP A 15 18.95 -10.79 37.01
CA ASP A 15 18.13 -11.68 36.20
C ASP A 15 16.97 -10.96 35.51
N ARG A 16 16.35 -10.00 36.20
CA ARG A 16 15.31 -9.14 35.59
C ARG A 16 15.89 -8.21 34.51
N PHE A 17 17.07 -7.65 34.73
CA PHE A 17 17.80 -6.86 33.73
C PHE A 17 18.25 -7.72 32.56
N GLY A 18 18.72 -8.92 32.78
CA GLY A 18 19.08 -9.88 31.71
C GLY A 18 17.89 -10.27 30.85
N LYS A 19 16.73 -10.54 31.48
CA LYS A 19 15.47 -10.81 30.75
C LYS A 19 14.96 -9.59 29.98
N LEU A 20 15.12 -8.38 30.50
CA LEU A 20 14.81 -7.13 29.80
C LEU A 20 15.71 -6.91 28.58
N GLN A 21 17.02 -7.18 28.68
CA GLN A 21 17.95 -7.07 27.54
C GLN A 21 17.66 -8.11 26.45
N THR A 22 17.27 -9.34 26.82
CA THR A 22 16.86 -10.35 25.84
C THR A 22 15.52 -10.04 25.20
N TYR A 23 14.61 -9.37 25.92
CA TYR A 23 13.31 -8.94 25.40
C TYR A 23 13.45 -7.75 24.43
N THR A 24 14.37 -6.81 24.69
CA THR A 24 14.65 -5.69 23.79
C THR A 24 15.38 -6.12 22.52
N LYS A 25 16.30 -7.09 22.57
CA LYS A 25 16.98 -7.63 21.38
C LYS A 25 16.02 -8.37 20.42
N LYS A 26 14.91 -8.93 20.89
CA LYS A 26 13.89 -9.58 20.03
C LYS A 26 12.97 -8.60 19.28
N LYS A 27 12.93 -7.32 19.63
CA LYS A 27 11.94 -6.35 19.11
C LYS A 27 12.41 -5.47 17.96
N PHE A 28 13.69 -5.40 17.67
CA PHE A 28 14.19 -4.62 16.53
C PHE A 28 14.54 -5.51 15.34
N LYS A 29 13.55 -6.23 14.78
CA LYS A 29 13.67 -6.61 13.38
C LYS A 29 13.65 -5.31 12.58
N LYS A 30 14.78 -4.95 11.97
CA LYS A 30 14.85 -3.88 10.97
C LYS A 30 13.65 -4.08 10.02
N LYS A 31 12.86 -3.04 9.79
CA LYS A 31 11.82 -3.13 8.75
C LYS A 31 12.56 -3.44 7.45
N PRO A 32 12.13 -4.44 6.69
CA PRO A 32 12.74 -4.72 5.41
C PRO A 32 12.71 -3.43 4.58
N LYS A 33 13.84 -3.09 3.98
CA LYS A 33 13.93 -1.97 3.06
C LYS A 33 13.43 -2.45 1.70
N TYR A 34 12.56 -1.66 1.11
CA TYR A 34 12.02 -1.93 -0.22
C TYR A 34 12.29 -0.73 -1.11
N ASP A 35 12.52 -1.01 -2.39
CA ASP A 35 12.59 -0.02 -3.44
C ASP A 35 11.41 -0.23 -4.40
N LEU A 36 10.66 0.85 -4.67
CA LEU A 36 9.59 0.85 -5.66
C LEU A 36 10.18 1.15 -7.03
N ILE A 37 10.05 0.22 -7.97
CA ILE A 37 10.60 0.32 -9.32
C ILE A 37 9.53 0.14 -10.38
N GLU A 38 9.66 0.82 -11.52
CA GLU A 38 8.82 0.58 -12.69
C GLU A 38 9.27 -0.70 -13.39
N LEU A 39 8.31 -1.57 -13.75
CA LEU A 39 8.53 -2.82 -14.47
C LEU A 39 8.00 -2.71 -15.89
N HIS A 40 8.79 -3.22 -16.86
CA HIS A 40 8.41 -3.24 -18.27
C HIS A 40 8.08 -4.65 -18.78
N ASP A 41 8.38 -5.68 -18.00
CA ASP A 41 8.06 -7.07 -18.29
C ASP A 41 7.65 -7.80 -17.02
N ILE A 42 6.54 -8.52 -17.09
CA ILE A 42 6.00 -9.36 -16.01
C ILE A 42 5.32 -10.59 -16.62
N ASP A 43 5.31 -11.70 -15.90
CA ASP A 43 4.40 -12.80 -16.23
C ASP A 43 2.98 -12.44 -15.73
N VAL A 44 2.12 -12.03 -16.66
CA VAL A 44 0.73 -11.64 -16.34
C VAL A 44 -0.10 -12.80 -15.78
N LYS A 45 0.30 -14.06 -16.03
CA LYS A 45 -0.37 -15.25 -15.49
C LYS A 45 -0.18 -15.41 -13.97
N GLU A 46 0.84 -14.76 -13.42
CA GLU A 46 1.04 -14.71 -11.97
C GLU A 46 0.06 -13.77 -11.24
N ASP A 47 -0.69 -12.94 -11.97
CA ASP A 47 -1.71 -12.07 -11.37
C ASP A 47 -2.98 -12.86 -11.04
N PRO A 48 -3.28 -13.12 -9.77
CA PRO A 48 -4.47 -13.86 -9.37
C PRO A 48 -5.75 -13.03 -9.41
N VAL A 49 -5.63 -11.72 -9.65
CA VAL A 49 -6.75 -10.76 -9.60
C VAL A 49 -7.34 -10.55 -11.01
N ARG A 50 -6.46 -10.35 -11.99
CA ARG A 50 -6.85 -10.05 -13.38
C ARG A 50 -5.90 -10.73 -14.37
N PRO A 51 -5.85 -12.07 -14.39
CA PRO A 51 -4.97 -12.83 -15.29
C PRO A 51 -5.33 -12.66 -16.76
N GLU A 52 -6.55 -12.20 -17.06
CA GLU A 52 -7.06 -11.92 -18.42
C GLU A 52 -6.44 -10.67 -19.05
N LEU A 53 -5.93 -9.73 -18.23
CA LEU A 53 -5.36 -8.49 -18.74
C LEU A 53 -3.95 -8.71 -19.27
N THR A 54 -3.74 -8.48 -20.56
CA THR A 54 -2.44 -8.66 -21.23
C THR A 54 -1.37 -7.67 -20.77
N LEU A 55 -0.10 -7.95 -21.04
CA LEU A 55 0.99 -7.02 -20.79
C LEU A 55 0.82 -5.72 -21.60
N GLU A 56 0.39 -5.83 -22.85
CA GLU A 56 0.07 -4.68 -23.70
C GLU A 56 -1.00 -3.79 -23.06
N PHE A 57 -2.10 -4.37 -22.56
CA PHE A 57 -3.12 -3.62 -21.82
C PHE A 57 -2.50 -2.84 -20.65
N ARG A 58 -1.57 -3.45 -19.91
CA ARG A 58 -0.98 -2.86 -18.71
C ARG A 58 0.02 -1.73 -19.02
N GLN A 59 0.48 -1.60 -20.25
CA GLN A 59 1.50 -0.63 -20.65
C GLN A 59 0.98 0.47 -21.58
N LYS A 60 -0.13 0.22 -22.32
CA LYS A 60 -0.68 1.22 -23.23
C LYS A 60 -1.31 2.41 -22.47
N ASN A 61 -1.52 3.53 -23.17
CA ASN A 61 -2.21 4.72 -22.65
C ASN A 61 -1.59 5.27 -21.36
N GLY A 62 -0.24 5.20 -21.25
CA GLY A 62 0.51 5.71 -20.09
C GLY A 62 0.33 4.93 -18.81
N ARG A 63 -0.27 3.73 -18.84
CA ARG A 63 -0.36 2.85 -17.68
C ARG A 63 1.02 2.41 -17.23
N LYS A 64 1.15 2.13 -15.93
CA LYS A 64 2.41 1.78 -15.29
C LYS A 64 2.27 0.51 -14.47
N ILE A 65 3.34 -0.28 -14.45
CA ILE A 65 3.49 -1.45 -13.60
C ILE A 65 4.59 -1.14 -12.60
N TYR A 66 4.30 -1.19 -11.31
CA TYR A 66 5.30 -1.02 -10.27
C TYR A 66 5.56 -2.33 -9.54
N GLY A 67 6.84 -2.64 -9.34
CA GLY A 67 7.32 -3.74 -8.53
C GLY A 67 7.94 -3.24 -7.24
N LEU A 68 7.70 -3.97 -6.16
CA LEU A 68 8.34 -3.75 -4.88
C LEU A 68 9.54 -4.67 -4.76
N LYS A 69 10.76 -4.14 -4.96
CA LYS A 69 12.01 -4.87 -4.89
C LYS A 69 12.53 -4.90 -3.46
N ASP A 70 12.88 -6.07 -2.95
CA ASP A 70 13.47 -6.23 -1.62
C ASP A 70 15.01 -6.11 -1.61
N GLU A 71 15.61 -6.27 -0.42
CA GLU A 71 17.08 -6.16 -0.23
C GLU A 71 17.86 -7.29 -0.95
N GLU A 72 17.21 -8.42 -1.25
CA GLU A 72 17.79 -9.54 -2.00
C GLU A 72 17.70 -9.32 -3.53
N GLY A 73 16.95 -8.33 -3.97
CA GLY A 73 16.75 -8.01 -5.37
C GLY A 73 15.52 -8.64 -6.00
N ASP A 74 14.74 -9.39 -5.21
CA ASP A 74 13.52 -10.06 -5.66
C ASP A 74 12.31 -9.12 -5.65
N ILE A 75 11.35 -9.38 -6.52
CA ILE A 75 10.06 -8.67 -6.53
C ILE A 75 9.12 -9.29 -5.49
N ALA A 76 8.85 -8.56 -4.43
CA ALA A 76 7.98 -8.98 -3.34
C ALA A 76 6.49 -8.76 -3.60
N ALA A 77 6.13 -7.77 -4.42
CA ALA A 77 4.76 -7.48 -4.83
C ALA A 77 4.75 -6.66 -6.12
N ILE A 78 3.62 -6.68 -6.83
CA ILE A 78 3.40 -5.91 -8.07
C ILE A 78 2.06 -5.18 -7.95
N MET A 79 1.98 -3.96 -8.50
CA MET A 79 0.78 -3.16 -8.59
C MET A 79 0.72 -2.43 -9.94
N CYS A 80 -0.42 -2.50 -10.62
CA CYS A 80 -0.62 -1.85 -11.90
C CYS A 80 -1.54 -0.63 -11.77
N PHE A 81 -1.19 0.43 -12.47
CA PHE A 81 -1.85 1.73 -12.44
C PHE A 81 -2.31 2.20 -13.81
N ALA A 82 -3.47 2.85 -13.82
CA ALA A 82 -3.87 3.78 -14.85
C ALA A 82 -4.00 5.19 -14.23
N PHE A 83 -3.88 6.22 -15.07
CA PHE A 83 -4.04 7.62 -14.65
C PHE A 83 -5.23 8.21 -15.40
N THR A 84 -6.17 8.80 -14.66
CA THR A 84 -7.45 9.27 -15.19
C THR A 84 -7.84 10.60 -14.56
N HIS A 85 -8.88 11.25 -15.08
CA HIS A 85 -9.51 12.41 -14.46
C HIS A 85 -10.84 12.06 -13.76
N ASN A 86 -11.35 10.85 -13.98
CA ASN A 86 -12.57 10.34 -13.36
C ASN A 86 -12.35 8.93 -12.81
N VAL A 87 -13.12 8.53 -11.81
CA VAL A 87 -13.05 7.20 -11.21
C VAL A 87 -13.81 6.19 -12.07
N PRO A 88 -13.12 5.17 -12.66
CA PRO A 88 -13.79 4.15 -13.47
C PRO A 88 -14.61 3.19 -12.61
N LYS A 89 -15.70 2.68 -13.17
CA LYS A 89 -16.54 1.64 -12.55
C LYS A 89 -16.25 0.25 -13.10
N THR A 90 -15.75 0.16 -14.34
CA THR A 90 -15.41 -1.11 -15.00
C THR A 90 -14.00 -1.07 -15.60
N VAL A 91 -13.50 -2.20 -16.10
CA VAL A 91 -12.23 -2.26 -16.81
C VAL A 91 -12.30 -1.56 -18.16
N GLU A 92 -13.44 -1.62 -18.82
CA GLU A 92 -13.71 -0.92 -20.08
C GLU A 92 -13.70 0.60 -19.87
N GLU A 93 -14.33 1.09 -18.81
CA GLU A 93 -14.25 2.50 -18.44
C GLU A 93 -12.81 2.89 -18.08
N LEU A 94 -12.06 2.04 -17.37
CA LEU A 94 -10.65 2.29 -17.09
C LEU A 94 -9.84 2.47 -18.39
N ASP A 95 -10.07 1.62 -19.39
CA ASP A 95 -9.39 1.71 -20.69
C ASP A 95 -9.71 3.01 -21.40
N ALA A 96 -11.00 3.38 -21.50
CA ALA A 96 -11.45 4.61 -22.13
C ALA A 96 -10.93 5.87 -21.42
N LEU A 97 -11.09 5.95 -20.09
CA LEU A 97 -10.69 7.12 -19.32
C LEU A 97 -9.16 7.31 -19.27
N SER A 98 -8.39 6.20 -19.26
CA SER A 98 -6.93 6.31 -19.34
C SER A 98 -6.45 6.71 -20.74
N TYR A 99 -7.13 6.28 -21.80
CA TYR A 99 -6.87 6.74 -23.16
C TYR A 99 -7.14 8.26 -23.30
N ASP A 100 -8.28 8.72 -22.82
CA ASP A 100 -8.64 10.15 -22.87
C ASP A 100 -7.63 11.01 -22.10
N ALA A 101 -7.24 10.60 -20.91
CA ALA A 101 -6.25 11.32 -20.12
C ALA A 101 -4.88 11.32 -20.80
N TRP A 102 -4.46 10.21 -21.40
CA TRP A 102 -3.22 10.10 -22.17
C TRP A 102 -3.23 10.99 -23.42
N MET A 103 -4.31 11.01 -24.18
CA MET A 103 -4.47 11.89 -25.35
C MET A 103 -4.43 13.36 -24.96
N GLN A 104 -5.07 13.74 -23.86
CA GLN A 104 -5.02 15.11 -23.35
C GLN A 104 -3.60 15.51 -22.91
N SER A 105 -2.83 14.59 -22.32
CA SER A 105 -1.45 14.84 -21.91
C SER A 105 -0.51 15.10 -23.09
N THR A 106 -0.68 14.38 -24.20
CA THR A 106 0.12 14.57 -25.41
C THR A 106 -0.13 15.93 -26.06
N HIS A 107 -1.33 16.50 -25.88
CA HIS A 107 -1.72 17.80 -26.44
C HIS A 107 -1.51 18.99 -25.48
N ARG A 108 -1.34 18.76 -24.17
CA ARG A 108 -1.31 19.79 -23.11
C ARG A 108 -0.10 19.69 -22.17
N ALA A 109 1.11 19.52 -22.70
CA ALA A 109 2.33 19.60 -21.89
C ALA A 109 2.42 18.62 -20.70
N GLY A 110 2.02 17.34 -20.89
CA GLY A 110 2.54 16.26 -20.07
C GLY A 110 1.82 15.96 -18.76
N ILE A 111 0.65 16.53 -18.48
CA ILE A 111 -0.14 16.15 -17.29
C ILE A 111 -1.11 15.03 -17.69
N GLN A 112 -0.72 13.81 -17.39
CA GLN A 112 -1.54 12.64 -17.52
C GLN A 112 -2.41 12.52 -16.26
N GLY A 113 -3.72 12.55 -16.34
CA GLY A 113 -4.68 12.36 -15.26
C GLY A 113 -4.21 12.67 -13.82
N ASP A 114 -5.05 13.19 -13.00
CA ASP A 114 -4.73 13.59 -11.62
C ASP A 114 -5.16 12.53 -10.56
N ILE A 115 -5.80 11.43 -11.02
CA ILE A 115 -6.19 10.29 -10.19
C ILE A 115 -5.36 9.07 -10.59
N ALA A 116 -4.62 8.51 -9.63
CA ALA A 116 -3.98 7.21 -9.80
C ALA A 116 -4.98 6.09 -9.48
N ILE A 117 -5.28 5.25 -10.47
CA ILE A 117 -6.18 4.11 -10.31
C ILE A 117 -5.36 2.82 -10.23
N ALA A 118 -5.26 2.25 -9.03
CA ALA A 118 -4.70 0.91 -8.84
C ALA A 118 -5.76 -0.14 -9.20
N TYR A 119 -5.58 -0.85 -10.33
CA TYR A 119 -6.60 -1.80 -10.81
C TYR A 119 -6.24 -3.27 -10.56
N THR A 120 -4.99 -3.57 -10.20
CA THR A 120 -4.59 -4.88 -9.70
C THR A 120 -3.39 -4.76 -8.77
N VAL A 121 -3.34 -5.62 -7.75
CA VAL A 121 -2.23 -5.75 -6.81
C VAL A 121 -2.11 -7.19 -6.35
N TRP A 122 -0.90 -7.73 -6.38
CA TRP A 122 -0.63 -9.04 -5.80
C TRP A 122 0.75 -9.11 -5.15
N ALA A 123 0.89 -10.03 -4.21
CA ALA A 123 2.13 -10.22 -3.47
C ALA A 123 2.74 -11.57 -3.79
N LYS A 124 4.03 -11.58 -4.11
CA LYS A 124 4.85 -12.78 -4.30
C LYS A 124 5.50 -13.23 -2.98
N LYS A 125 5.69 -12.30 -2.01
CA LYS A 125 6.20 -12.57 -0.66
C LYS A 125 5.23 -12.11 0.42
N ARG A 126 5.22 -12.80 1.56
CA ARG A 126 4.36 -12.45 2.71
C ARG A 126 4.61 -11.02 3.19
N GLY A 127 3.54 -10.22 3.28
CA GLY A 127 3.61 -8.81 3.68
C GLY A 127 3.87 -7.83 2.53
N GLY A 128 4.25 -8.32 1.33
CA GLY A 128 4.50 -7.51 0.14
C GLY A 128 3.32 -6.63 -0.25
N GLY A 129 2.09 -7.16 -0.20
CA GLY A 129 0.89 -6.40 -0.53
C GLY A 129 0.69 -5.14 0.33
N LYS A 130 0.92 -5.24 1.66
CA LYS A 130 0.88 -4.07 2.54
C LYS A 130 2.04 -3.12 2.26
N ALA A 131 3.21 -3.66 2.02
CA ALA A 131 4.41 -2.87 1.79
C ALA A 131 4.30 -2.06 0.49
N ILE A 132 3.82 -2.66 -0.62
CA ILE A 132 3.65 -1.94 -1.89
C ILE A 132 2.60 -0.83 -1.79
N VAL A 133 1.49 -1.06 -1.06
CA VAL A 133 0.49 -0.01 -0.81
C VAL A 133 1.14 1.19 -0.09
N ASN A 134 1.99 0.94 0.91
CA ASN A 134 2.66 2.01 1.65
C ASN A 134 3.66 2.79 0.78
N GLU A 135 4.46 2.11 -0.04
CA GLU A 135 5.46 2.78 -0.87
C GLU A 135 4.80 3.55 -2.02
N VAL A 136 3.75 2.99 -2.64
CA VAL A 136 2.94 3.69 -3.65
C VAL A 136 2.23 4.91 -3.04
N TYR A 137 1.67 4.77 -1.85
CA TYR A 137 1.06 5.89 -1.13
C TYR A 137 2.04 7.07 -0.95
N LYS A 138 3.28 6.79 -0.56
CA LYS A 138 4.33 7.82 -0.43
C LYS A 138 4.64 8.46 -1.79
N MET A 139 4.85 7.64 -2.82
CA MET A 139 5.12 8.12 -4.17
C MET A 139 4.04 9.08 -4.68
N ILE A 140 2.77 8.73 -4.48
CA ILE A 140 1.64 9.57 -4.91
C ILE A 140 1.55 10.85 -4.06
N LYS A 141 1.74 10.75 -2.74
CA LYS A 141 1.76 11.92 -1.85
C LYS A 141 2.87 12.92 -2.19
N GLU A 142 4.00 12.44 -2.67
CA GLU A 142 5.14 13.26 -3.12
C GLU A 142 4.96 13.80 -4.55
N SER A 143 3.98 13.28 -5.28
CA SER A 143 3.69 13.74 -6.64
C SER A 143 3.03 15.12 -6.63
N HIS A 144 3.47 16.01 -7.52
CA HIS A 144 2.89 17.36 -7.65
C HIS A 144 1.60 17.42 -8.48
N HIS A 145 1.25 16.33 -9.18
CA HIS A 145 0.11 16.30 -10.11
C HIS A 145 -0.94 15.25 -9.75
N LEU A 146 -0.63 14.27 -8.90
CA LEU A 146 -1.58 13.27 -8.46
C LEU A 146 -2.26 13.72 -7.17
N ASN A 147 -3.59 13.82 -7.20
CA ASN A 147 -4.40 14.32 -6.10
C ASN A 147 -5.11 13.20 -5.32
N ARG A 148 -5.28 12.03 -5.96
CA ARG A 148 -6.06 10.93 -5.41
C ARG A 148 -5.41 9.58 -5.72
N LEU A 149 -5.53 8.65 -4.78
CA LEU A 149 -5.21 7.23 -4.95
C LEU A 149 -6.49 6.42 -4.77
N VAL A 150 -7.01 5.90 -5.86
CA VAL A 150 -8.25 5.12 -5.89
C VAL A 150 -7.96 3.73 -6.46
N THR A 151 -8.76 2.73 -6.08
CA THR A 151 -8.63 1.37 -6.63
C THR A 151 -9.83 1.04 -7.52
N LEU A 152 -9.62 0.15 -8.49
CA LEU A 152 -10.68 -0.55 -9.21
C LEU A 152 -10.54 -2.05 -8.92
N SER A 153 -11.21 -2.52 -7.87
CA SER A 153 -11.04 -3.87 -7.33
C SER A 153 -12.20 -4.78 -7.73
N PRO A 154 -12.00 -6.10 -7.85
CA PRO A 154 -13.11 -7.03 -8.01
C PRO A 154 -14.10 -6.93 -6.84
N LEU A 155 -15.37 -7.17 -7.09
CA LEU A 155 -16.42 -7.16 -6.06
C LEU A 155 -16.33 -8.44 -5.22
N THR A 156 -15.30 -8.52 -4.36
CA THR A 156 -15.05 -9.64 -3.46
C THR A 156 -14.75 -9.17 -2.03
N ASP A 157 -15.16 -9.97 -1.06
CA ASP A 157 -14.87 -9.74 0.36
C ASP A 157 -13.37 -9.69 0.65
N MET A 158 -12.58 -10.46 -0.09
CA MET A 158 -11.13 -10.50 0.08
C MET A 158 -10.49 -9.17 -0.32
N ALA A 159 -10.86 -8.62 -1.48
CA ALA A 159 -10.40 -7.32 -1.93
C ALA A 159 -10.84 -6.22 -0.96
N ARG A 160 -12.10 -6.22 -0.54
CA ARG A 160 -12.63 -5.27 0.45
C ARG A 160 -11.84 -5.30 1.75
N LYS A 161 -11.64 -6.49 2.35
CA LYS A 161 -10.88 -6.67 3.59
C LYS A 161 -9.41 -6.21 3.43
N PHE A 162 -8.81 -6.45 2.27
CA PHE A 162 -7.44 -6.02 1.99
C PHE A 162 -7.33 -4.49 2.01
N HIS A 163 -8.16 -3.78 1.27
CA HIS A 163 -8.08 -2.32 1.17
C HIS A 163 -8.44 -1.61 2.49
N ILE A 164 -9.51 -2.04 3.17
CA ILE A 164 -9.90 -1.47 4.47
C ILE A 164 -8.79 -1.69 5.53
N ARG A 165 -8.17 -2.89 5.59
CA ARG A 165 -7.06 -3.16 6.52
C ARG A 165 -5.82 -2.32 6.25
N ASN A 166 -5.63 -1.89 5.01
CA ASN A 166 -4.53 -1.01 4.61
C ASN A 166 -4.88 0.48 4.72
N GLY A 167 -6.06 0.82 5.25
CA GLY A 167 -6.45 2.19 5.58
C GLY A 167 -7.24 2.93 4.51
N ALA A 168 -7.68 2.25 3.45
CA ALA A 168 -8.59 2.84 2.47
C ALA A 168 -10.02 2.93 3.01
N LYS A 169 -10.79 3.86 2.46
CA LYS A 169 -12.24 4.00 2.66
C LYS A 169 -12.96 3.48 1.41
N GLU A 170 -14.10 2.81 1.60
CA GLU A 170 -14.96 2.44 0.49
C GLU A 170 -15.53 3.70 -0.16
N LEU A 171 -15.33 3.86 -1.45
CA LEU A 171 -15.78 5.01 -2.22
C LEU A 171 -17.11 4.71 -2.88
N GLN A 172 -17.20 3.59 -3.61
CA GLN A 172 -18.42 3.13 -4.26
C GLN A 172 -18.37 1.62 -4.54
N VAL A 173 -19.57 1.05 -4.64
CA VAL A 173 -19.79 -0.34 -5.06
C VAL A 173 -20.51 -0.29 -6.41
N ASN A 174 -20.00 -1.03 -7.40
CA ASN A 174 -20.54 -1.14 -8.74
C ASN A 174 -21.12 -2.55 -8.95
N GLU A 175 -21.56 -2.87 -10.16
CA GLU A 175 -22.17 -4.17 -10.46
C GLU A 175 -21.16 -5.34 -10.29
N GLU A 176 -19.94 -5.21 -10.83
CA GLU A 176 -18.91 -6.26 -10.78
C GLU A 176 -17.62 -5.84 -10.07
N THR A 177 -17.53 -4.57 -9.70
CA THR A 177 -16.32 -3.97 -9.09
C THR A 177 -16.66 -3.15 -7.86
N GLN A 178 -15.62 -2.72 -7.16
CA GLN A 178 -15.70 -1.76 -6.05
C GLN A 178 -14.47 -0.86 -6.05
N ASN A 179 -14.65 0.39 -5.64
CA ASN A 179 -13.58 1.37 -5.56
C ASN A 179 -13.31 1.72 -4.09
N PHE A 180 -12.04 1.80 -3.74
CA PHE A 180 -11.56 2.27 -2.45
C PHE A 180 -10.64 3.45 -2.66
N GLU A 181 -10.66 4.40 -1.75
CA GLU A 181 -9.82 5.58 -1.79
C GLU A 181 -8.90 5.62 -0.57
N TYR A 182 -7.61 5.83 -0.82
CA TYR A 182 -6.62 6.11 0.18
C TYR A 182 -6.49 7.61 0.34
N ASP A 183 -6.77 8.11 1.54
CA ASP A 183 -6.71 9.54 1.83
C ASP A 183 -5.25 10.00 1.92
N ILE A 184 -4.75 10.60 0.84
CA ILE A 184 -3.37 11.09 0.73
C ILE A 184 -3.18 12.49 1.35
N THR A 185 -4.27 13.14 1.79
CA THR A 185 -4.24 14.48 2.37
C THR A 185 -3.99 14.48 3.87
N LEU A 186 -4.21 13.33 4.55
CA LEU A 186 -3.99 13.20 5.99
C LEU A 186 -2.51 13.42 6.33
N GLU A 187 -2.26 14.37 7.20
CA GLU A 187 -0.94 14.62 7.74
C GLU A 187 -0.44 13.44 8.60
N ASP A 188 0.87 13.22 8.61
CA ASP A 188 1.45 12.09 9.35
C ASP A 188 1.21 12.19 10.87
N TRP A 189 1.02 13.41 11.42
CA TRP A 189 0.70 13.62 12.82
C TRP A 189 -0.71 13.13 13.20
N GLU A 190 -1.72 13.28 12.32
CA GLU A 190 -3.07 12.76 12.57
C GLU A 190 -3.07 11.23 12.63
N LYS A 191 -2.28 10.59 11.74
CA LYS A 191 -2.07 9.14 11.78
C LYS A 191 -1.35 8.70 13.04
N ALA A 192 -0.37 9.47 13.50
CA ALA A 192 0.33 9.21 14.75
C ALA A 192 -0.60 9.36 15.96
N LEU A 193 -1.47 10.37 15.95
CA LEU A 193 -2.46 10.61 17.00
C LEU A 193 -3.51 9.50 17.07
N ASP A 194 -4.03 9.06 15.94
CA ASP A 194 -4.98 7.93 15.85
C ASP A 194 -4.36 6.61 16.31
N LYS A 195 -3.11 6.39 15.95
CA LYS A 195 -2.35 5.24 16.43
C LYS A 195 -2.11 5.29 17.93
N ALA A 196 -1.80 6.47 18.47
CA ALA A 196 -1.64 6.68 19.90
C ALA A 196 -2.96 6.46 20.65
N LYS A 197 -4.09 7.00 20.16
CA LYS A 197 -5.42 6.79 20.77
C LYS A 197 -5.81 5.30 20.81
N ARG A 198 -5.51 4.53 19.75
CA ARG A 198 -5.74 3.07 19.73
C ARG A 198 -4.82 2.30 20.70
N PHE A 199 -3.60 2.78 20.91
CA PHE A 199 -2.65 2.14 21.83
C PHE A 199 -2.99 2.40 23.31
N PHE A 200 -3.43 3.60 23.64
CA PHE A 200 -3.70 3.99 25.01
C PHE A 200 -5.12 3.71 25.49
N LYS A 201 -6.04 3.19 24.63
CA LYS A 201 -7.43 2.90 25.00
C LYS A 201 -8.00 3.95 25.99
N ILE A 202 -7.79 5.21 25.70
CA ILE A 202 -8.38 6.27 26.51
C ILE A 202 -9.89 6.19 26.28
N LYS A 203 -10.58 5.70 27.32
CA LYS A 203 -12.04 5.69 27.42
C LYS A 203 -12.57 7.11 27.48
#